data_e20d55e39c3f8f0b598c41a02a1bd6d0
#
_entry.id   e20d55e39c3f8f0b598c41a02a1bd6d0
#
_cell.length_a   1.000
_cell.length_b   1.000
_cell.length_c   1.000
_cell.angle_alpha   90.00
_cell.angle_beta   90.00
_cell.angle_gamma   90.00
#
_symmetry.space_group_name_H-M   'P 1'
#
loop_
_entity.id
_entity.type
_entity.pdbx_description
1 polymer ?
#
loop_
_entity_poly.entity_id
_entity_poly.type
_entity_poly.pdbx_seq_one_letter_code
_entity_poly.pdbx_strand_id
1 'polypeptide(L)'
;MSKWLLLIICICCIVAGCSKDQTGLAHYKAQAAVDDKIVADYIATNGLTGKAQKVSDTCGVYYILLENGQGNDLYTTSTYVTVGDTARILGQTTPFYETDNIHPSYQLGQVILGWRLGIPKVHKGGLIRLLVPSRYAYGPYPQSDYNLPANAVLDFNIRVYNITN
;
A
#
# COMPACT_ATOMS: atom_id res chain seq x y z
N MET A 1 34.02 -44.87 -45.17
CA MET A 1 34.04 -43.51 -44.63
C MET A 1 32.60 -43.14 -44.36
N SER A 2 32.28 -43.28 -43.40
CA SER A 2 31.98 -43.26 -41.96
C SER A 2 30.56 -42.68 -41.77
N LYS A 3 29.59 -43.59 -41.60
CA LYS A 3 28.17 -43.26 -41.29
C LYS A 3 27.98 -42.77 -39.84
N TRP A 4 29.06 -42.48 -39.13
CA TRP A 4 29.07 -42.07 -37.72
C TRP A 4 29.09 -40.59 -37.45
N LEU A 5 29.17 -39.75 -38.52
CA LEU A 5 29.24 -38.31 -38.36
C LEU A 5 27.88 -37.57 -38.37
N LEU A 6 26.79 -38.29 -38.63
CA LEU A 6 25.43 -37.73 -38.71
C LEU A 6 24.61 -37.93 -37.43
N LEU A 7 25.17 -38.58 -36.40
CA LEU A 7 24.44 -38.89 -35.16
C LEU A 7 24.80 -37.95 -34.01
N ILE A 8 25.70 -36.99 -34.21
CA ILE A 8 26.13 -36.03 -33.15
C ILE A 8 25.45 -34.65 -33.26
N ILE A 9 24.70 -34.41 -34.33
CA ILE A 9 24.06 -33.08 -34.55
C ILE A 9 22.62 -33.01 -33.97
N CYS A 10 22.07 -34.08 -33.44
CA CYS A 10 20.66 -34.15 -33.01
C CYS A 10 20.42 -34.10 -31.49
N ILE A 11 21.43 -33.79 -30.65
CA ILE A 11 21.28 -33.75 -29.18
C ILE A 11 21.44 -32.35 -28.59
N CYS A 12 21.49 -31.29 -29.43
CA CYS A 12 21.69 -29.90 -28.92
C CYS A 12 20.46 -28.99 -28.95
N CYS A 13 19.25 -29.51 -28.99
CA CYS A 13 18.04 -28.68 -29.05
C CYS A 13 16.95 -29.08 -28.05
N ILE A 14 17.27 -29.39 -26.79
CA ILE A 14 16.24 -29.45 -25.74
C ILE A 14 16.79 -28.89 -24.43
N VAL A 15 17.11 -27.60 -24.43
CA VAL A 15 17.05 -26.76 -23.22
C VAL A 15 16.49 -25.39 -23.63
N ALA A 16 15.34 -25.39 -24.30
CA ALA A 16 14.41 -24.28 -24.15
C ALA A 16 13.87 -24.40 -22.73
N GLY A 17 14.61 -23.88 -21.77
CA GLY A 17 14.10 -23.69 -20.44
C GLY A 17 12.81 -22.90 -20.57
N CYS A 18 11.66 -23.53 -20.35
CA CYS A 18 10.47 -22.82 -19.96
C CYS A 18 10.89 -21.98 -18.75
N SER A 19 11.15 -20.69 -18.96
CA SER A 19 11.01 -19.71 -17.90
C SER A 19 9.59 -19.91 -17.41
N LYS A 20 9.42 -20.56 -16.26
CA LYS A 20 8.14 -20.58 -15.56
C LYS A 20 7.75 -19.13 -15.44
N ASP A 21 6.75 -18.70 -16.21
CA ASP A 21 6.04 -17.45 -15.96
C ASP A 21 5.71 -17.50 -14.48
N GLN A 22 6.33 -16.58 -13.72
CA GLN A 22 6.00 -16.47 -12.31
C GLN A 22 4.53 -16.19 -12.27
N THR A 23 3.77 -17.12 -11.71
CA THR A 23 2.33 -16.97 -11.57
C THR A 23 2.05 -15.62 -10.93
N GLY A 24 0.94 -14.96 -11.26
CA GLY A 24 0.58 -13.66 -10.70
C GLY A 24 0.72 -13.58 -9.17
N LEU A 25 0.52 -14.73 -8.48
CA LEU A 25 0.74 -14.86 -7.04
C LEU A 25 2.23 -14.71 -6.63
N ALA A 26 3.17 -15.21 -7.43
CA ALA A 26 4.61 -15.08 -7.13
C ALA A 26 5.05 -13.61 -7.31
N HIS A 27 4.59 -12.94 -8.37
CA HIS A 27 4.81 -11.50 -8.56
C HIS A 27 4.22 -10.67 -7.42
N TYR A 28 2.98 -10.99 -7.02
CA TYR A 28 2.33 -10.32 -5.89
C TYR A 28 3.13 -10.48 -4.58
N LYS A 29 3.58 -11.70 -4.26
CA LYS A 29 4.39 -11.96 -3.06
C LYS A 29 5.75 -11.28 -3.12
N ALA A 30 6.40 -11.26 -4.29
CA ALA A 30 7.68 -10.58 -4.47
C ALA A 30 7.52 -9.06 -4.24
N GLN A 31 6.50 -8.44 -4.85
CA GLN A 31 6.22 -7.02 -4.65
C GLN A 31 5.85 -6.71 -3.19
N ALA A 32 5.07 -7.57 -2.54
CA ALA A 32 4.73 -7.40 -1.13
C ALA A 32 5.97 -7.34 -0.23
N ALA A 33 6.98 -8.20 -0.49
CA ALA A 33 8.24 -8.18 0.26
C ALA A 33 9.05 -6.89 0.02
N VAL A 34 9.03 -6.37 -1.21
CA VAL A 34 9.67 -5.08 -1.56
C VAL A 34 8.99 -3.93 -0.80
N ASP A 35 7.67 -3.85 -0.86
CA ASP A 35 6.90 -2.81 -0.18
C ASP A 35 7.12 -2.84 1.35
N ASP A 36 7.07 -4.04 1.94
CA ASP A 36 7.26 -4.21 3.39
C ASP A 36 8.66 -3.77 3.82
N LYS A 37 9.67 -4.04 2.99
CA LYS A 37 11.03 -3.56 3.23
C LYS A 37 11.12 -2.03 3.13
N ILE A 38 10.50 -1.40 2.12
CA ILE A 38 10.46 0.06 1.97
C ILE A 38 9.85 0.71 3.22
N VAL A 39 8.73 0.19 3.71
CA VAL A 39 8.06 0.73 4.91
C VAL A 39 8.94 0.52 6.15
N ALA A 40 9.53 -0.66 6.32
CA ALA A 40 10.39 -0.96 7.48
C ALA A 40 11.64 -0.07 7.51
N ASP A 41 12.32 0.08 6.37
CA ASP A 41 13.49 0.95 6.25
C ASP A 41 13.12 2.42 6.54
N TYR A 42 11.97 2.88 6.02
CA TYR A 42 11.49 4.23 6.29
C TYR A 42 11.22 4.47 7.78
N ILE A 43 10.57 3.52 8.46
CA ILE A 43 10.31 3.58 9.91
C ILE A 43 11.62 3.67 10.68
N ALA A 44 12.60 2.84 10.34
CA ALA A 44 13.90 2.81 11.02
C ALA A 44 14.70 4.11 10.83
N THR A 45 14.80 4.58 9.57
CA THR A 45 15.61 5.76 9.23
C THR A 45 15.01 7.08 9.70
N ASN A 46 13.69 7.15 9.87
CA ASN A 46 13.00 8.37 10.30
C ASN A 46 12.67 8.41 11.81
N GLY A 47 13.23 7.50 12.61
CA GLY A 47 13.03 7.48 14.07
C GLY A 47 11.57 7.21 14.48
N LEU A 48 10.86 6.42 13.68
CA LEU A 48 9.46 6.05 13.91
C LEU A 48 9.32 4.70 14.64
N THR A 49 10.44 4.03 14.92
CA THR A 49 10.46 2.78 15.70
C THR A 49 9.80 3.00 17.07
N GLY A 50 8.84 2.15 17.42
CA GLY A 50 8.04 2.27 18.65
C GLY A 50 6.87 3.26 18.56
N LYS A 51 6.83 4.14 17.53
CA LYS A 51 5.70 5.05 17.27
C LYS A 51 4.77 4.47 16.21
N ALA A 52 5.34 3.91 15.13
CA ALA A 52 4.58 3.24 14.09
C ALA A 52 4.14 1.86 14.56
N GLN A 53 2.85 1.59 14.50
CA GLN A 53 2.23 0.33 14.89
C GLN A 53 1.60 -0.34 13.68
N LYS A 54 1.68 -1.66 13.58
CA LYS A 54 0.92 -2.39 12.57
C LYS A 54 -0.57 -2.31 12.84
N VAL A 55 -1.36 -2.19 11.79
CA VAL A 55 -2.83 -2.23 11.93
C VAL A 55 -3.29 -3.59 12.45
N SER A 56 -2.63 -4.67 12.02
CA SER A 56 -2.75 -6.04 12.55
C SER A 56 -1.47 -6.82 12.25
N ASP A 57 -1.24 -7.94 12.93
CA ASP A 57 -0.01 -8.75 12.81
C ASP A 57 0.23 -9.28 11.40
N THR A 58 -0.84 -9.54 10.64
CA THR A 58 -0.78 -10.08 9.28
C THR A 58 -0.79 -9.01 8.19
N CYS A 59 -0.90 -7.73 8.56
CA CYS A 59 -1.05 -6.61 7.65
C CYS A 59 0.26 -5.81 7.55
N GLY A 60 0.64 -5.41 6.34
CA GLY A 60 1.82 -4.55 6.11
C GLY A 60 1.54 -3.06 6.29
N VAL A 61 0.29 -2.66 6.58
CA VAL A 61 -0.08 -1.27 6.84
C VAL A 61 0.34 -0.88 8.25
N TYR A 62 1.02 0.26 8.36
CA TYR A 62 1.37 0.87 9.64
C TYR A 62 0.60 2.16 9.85
N TYR A 63 0.30 2.45 11.12
CA TYR A 63 -0.28 3.71 11.52
C TYR A 63 0.55 4.38 12.63
N ILE A 64 0.48 5.69 12.67
CA ILE A 64 1.02 6.53 13.73
C ILE A 64 -0.12 7.42 14.19
N LEU A 65 -0.56 7.25 15.42
CA LEU A 65 -1.60 8.08 15.99
C LEU A 65 -0.96 9.40 16.46
N LEU A 66 -1.28 10.49 15.75
CA LEU A 66 -0.77 11.82 16.06
C LEU A 66 -1.67 12.52 17.06
N GLU A 67 -2.99 12.37 16.87
CA GLU A 67 -4.03 12.84 17.81
C GLU A 67 -5.13 11.78 17.85
N ASN A 68 -5.54 11.34 19.05
CA ASN A 68 -6.50 10.23 19.16
C ASN A 68 -7.92 10.60 18.71
N GLY A 69 -8.31 11.86 18.91
CA GLY A 69 -9.70 12.27 18.80
C GLY A 69 -10.52 11.82 20.03
N GLN A 70 -11.83 11.90 19.89
CA GLN A 70 -12.76 11.58 20.98
C GLN A 70 -13.96 10.77 20.46
N GLY A 71 -14.54 9.96 21.35
CA GLY A 71 -15.71 9.13 21.04
C GLY A 71 -15.39 7.65 21.12
N ASN A 72 -16.41 6.84 20.83
CA ASN A 72 -16.33 5.39 20.75
C ASN A 72 -17.05 4.95 19.46
N ASP A 73 -16.53 5.43 18.33
CA ASP A 73 -17.17 5.24 17.05
C ASP A 73 -17.04 3.79 16.58
N LEU A 74 -18.12 3.24 16.06
CA LEU A 74 -18.12 1.95 15.39
C LEU A 74 -17.95 2.17 13.90
N TYR A 75 -16.93 1.56 13.33
CA TYR A 75 -16.65 1.61 11.91
C TYR A 75 -17.15 0.35 11.21
N THR A 76 -17.90 0.55 10.14
CA THR A 76 -18.37 -0.49 9.23
C THR A 76 -18.03 -0.10 7.78
N THR A 77 -18.25 -0.98 6.84
CA THR A 77 -18.09 -0.65 5.42
C THR A 77 -19.12 0.38 4.91
N SER A 78 -20.23 0.57 5.65
CA SER A 78 -21.27 1.56 5.34
C SER A 78 -21.00 2.93 5.96
N THR A 79 -20.07 3.01 6.92
CA THR A 79 -19.73 4.26 7.62
C THR A 79 -19.18 5.29 6.64
N TYR A 80 -19.66 6.52 6.73
CA TYR A 80 -19.09 7.68 6.04
C TYR A 80 -18.13 8.41 6.98
N VAL A 81 -16.94 8.72 6.46
CA VAL A 81 -15.94 9.50 7.15
C VAL A 81 -15.71 10.81 6.39
N THR A 82 -15.85 11.95 7.09
CA THR A 82 -15.51 13.27 6.55
C THR A 82 -14.07 13.57 6.98
N VAL A 83 -13.19 13.75 6.03
CA VAL A 83 -11.74 13.87 6.29
C VAL A 83 -11.12 15.07 5.59
N GLY A 84 -10.01 15.55 6.17
CA GLY A 84 -9.00 16.32 5.47
C GLY A 84 -7.75 15.46 5.37
N ASP A 85 -7.19 15.31 4.18
CA ASP A 85 -6.03 14.46 4.01
C ASP A 85 -4.98 15.05 3.07
N THR A 86 -3.75 14.65 3.33
CA THR A 86 -2.60 14.91 2.46
C THR A 86 -1.97 13.57 2.12
N ALA A 87 -1.76 13.31 0.83
CA ALA A 87 -1.23 12.06 0.32
C ALA A 87 0.10 12.27 -0.42
N ARG A 88 1.10 11.42 -0.11
CA ARG A 88 2.44 11.43 -0.71
C ARG A 88 2.87 10.03 -1.11
N ILE A 89 3.79 9.93 -2.05
CA ILE A 89 4.61 8.72 -2.17
C ILE A 89 5.54 8.69 -0.95
N LEU A 90 5.67 7.55 -0.30
CA LEU A 90 6.47 7.40 0.92
C LEU A 90 7.91 7.90 0.69
N GLY A 91 8.36 8.80 1.55
CA GLY A 91 9.68 9.42 1.48
C GLY A 91 9.74 10.70 0.62
N GLN A 92 8.68 11.05 -0.11
CA GLN A 92 8.61 12.31 -0.84
C GLN A 92 8.02 13.43 0.03
N THR A 93 8.47 14.67 -0.21
CA THR A 93 7.99 15.85 0.51
C THR A 93 6.77 16.48 -0.15
N THR A 94 6.71 16.43 -1.49
CA THR A 94 5.60 17.02 -2.27
C THR A 94 4.40 16.08 -2.26
N PRO A 95 3.21 16.55 -1.85
CA PRO A 95 1.99 15.78 -1.96
C PRO A 95 1.57 15.64 -3.43
N PHE A 96 0.98 14.50 -3.77
CA PHE A 96 0.28 14.32 -5.04
C PHE A 96 -1.21 14.65 -4.90
N TYR A 97 -1.72 14.70 -3.69
CA TYR A 97 -3.10 15.08 -3.37
C TYR A 97 -3.18 15.74 -1.99
N GLU A 98 -4.04 16.75 -1.88
CA GLU A 98 -4.37 17.44 -0.63
C GLU A 98 -5.80 17.98 -0.72
N THR A 99 -6.54 17.91 0.38
CA THR A 99 -7.94 18.37 0.42
C THR A 99 -8.11 19.87 0.71
N ASP A 100 -7.02 20.59 1.00
CA ASP A 100 -7.05 22.02 1.38
C ASP A 100 -8.13 22.32 2.44
N ASN A 101 -9.05 23.24 2.11
CA ASN A 101 -10.16 23.65 3.00
C ASN A 101 -11.46 22.85 2.74
N ILE A 102 -11.45 21.90 1.81
CA ILE A 102 -12.60 21.06 1.50
C ILE A 102 -12.45 19.76 2.28
N HIS A 103 -13.51 19.35 2.98
CA HIS A 103 -13.52 18.12 3.74
C HIS A 103 -14.51 17.12 3.10
N PRO A 104 -14.06 16.33 2.12
CA PRO A 104 -14.93 15.36 1.47
C PRO A 104 -15.36 14.25 2.42
N SER A 105 -16.50 13.65 2.12
CA SER A 105 -17.04 12.51 2.84
C SER A 105 -16.95 11.26 1.98
N TYR A 106 -16.31 10.21 2.48
CA TYR A 106 -16.13 8.95 1.79
C TYR A 106 -16.81 7.82 2.54
N GLN A 107 -17.48 6.93 1.80
CA GLN A 107 -17.93 5.67 2.37
C GLN A 107 -16.72 4.75 2.57
N LEU A 108 -16.50 4.29 3.80
CA LEU A 108 -15.30 3.54 4.17
C LEU A 108 -15.13 2.24 3.36
N GLY A 109 -16.23 1.62 2.94
CA GLY A 109 -16.22 0.44 2.08
C GLY A 109 -15.72 0.67 0.65
N GLN A 110 -15.66 1.93 0.19
CA GLN A 110 -15.32 2.30 -1.19
C GLN A 110 -13.92 2.92 -1.34
N VAL A 111 -13.22 3.15 -0.23
CA VAL A 111 -11.84 3.66 -0.27
C VAL A 111 -10.82 2.53 -0.37
N ILE A 112 -9.56 2.86 -0.62
CA ILE A 112 -8.45 1.90 -0.66
C ILE A 112 -8.37 1.08 0.63
N LEU A 113 -7.89 -0.16 0.53
CA LEU A 113 -7.89 -1.09 1.67
C LEU A 113 -7.05 -0.56 2.85
N GLY A 114 -5.97 0.17 2.59
CA GLY A 114 -5.15 0.80 3.64
C GLY A 114 -5.95 1.78 4.51
N TRP A 115 -6.83 2.57 3.93
CA TRP A 115 -7.73 3.47 4.65
C TRP A 115 -8.80 2.70 5.45
N ARG A 116 -9.39 1.67 4.84
CA ARG A 116 -10.40 0.82 5.50
C ARG A 116 -9.87 0.15 6.75
N LEU A 117 -8.59 -0.20 6.75
CA LEU A 117 -7.91 -0.84 7.88
C LEU A 117 -7.39 0.17 8.89
N GLY A 118 -6.88 1.32 8.42
CA GLY A 118 -6.19 2.32 9.23
C GLY A 118 -7.11 3.31 9.92
N ILE A 119 -8.10 3.87 9.22
CA ILE A 119 -9.00 4.90 9.77
C ILE A 119 -9.71 4.43 11.06
N PRO A 120 -10.12 3.16 11.21
CA PRO A 120 -10.72 2.69 12.46
C PRO A 120 -9.80 2.70 13.70
N LYS A 121 -8.53 3.12 13.55
CA LYS A 121 -7.58 3.29 14.67
C LYS A 121 -7.61 4.69 15.29
N VAL A 122 -8.41 5.61 14.74
CA VAL A 122 -8.53 7.00 15.21
C VAL A 122 -10.00 7.35 15.41
N HIS A 123 -10.31 8.25 16.32
CA HIS A 123 -11.67 8.73 16.59
C HIS A 123 -11.96 10.07 15.91
N LYS A 124 -13.22 10.51 15.98
CA LYS A 124 -13.63 11.82 15.49
C LYS A 124 -12.79 12.95 16.10
N GLY A 125 -12.33 13.88 15.26
CA GLY A 125 -11.42 14.98 15.60
C GLY A 125 -9.94 14.57 15.63
N GLY A 126 -9.63 13.29 15.51
CA GLY A 126 -8.24 12.81 15.58
C GLY A 126 -7.47 12.94 14.27
N LEU A 127 -6.17 12.76 14.37
CA LEU A 127 -5.21 12.82 13.26
C LEU A 127 -4.37 11.53 13.26
N ILE A 128 -4.37 10.85 12.14
CA ILE A 128 -3.63 9.60 11.94
C ILE A 128 -2.73 9.71 10.71
N ARG A 129 -1.53 9.15 10.79
CA ARG A 129 -0.67 8.94 9.64
C ARG A 129 -0.67 7.47 9.29
N LEU A 130 -0.83 7.15 8.00
CA LEU A 130 -0.83 5.77 7.49
C LEU A 130 0.31 5.57 6.51
N LEU A 131 1.11 4.53 6.71
CA LEU A 131 2.11 4.05 5.76
C LEU A 131 1.54 2.82 5.08
N VAL A 132 1.24 2.94 3.79
CA VAL A 132 0.40 2.00 3.05
C VAL A 132 1.20 1.34 1.92
N PRO A 133 1.58 0.06 2.05
CA PRO A 133 2.15 -0.72 0.94
C PRO A 133 1.25 -0.72 -0.28
N SER A 134 1.81 -0.80 -1.48
CA SER A 134 1.08 -0.67 -2.74
C SER A 134 -0.12 -1.62 -2.85
N ARG A 135 0.02 -2.85 -2.36
CA ARG A 135 -1.05 -3.87 -2.37
C ARG A 135 -2.30 -3.50 -1.56
N TYR A 136 -2.19 -2.53 -0.66
CA TYR A 136 -3.30 -1.96 0.12
C TYR A 136 -3.76 -0.60 -0.41
N ALA A 137 -3.16 -0.13 -1.51
CA ALA A 137 -3.48 1.08 -2.24
C ALA A 137 -3.92 0.76 -3.67
N TYR A 138 -3.12 1.11 -4.67
CA TYR A 138 -3.45 0.94 -6.09
C TYR A 138 -2.74 -0.25 -6.75
N GLY A 139 -1.85 -0.94 -6.05
CA GLY A 139 -1.15 -2.12 -6.54
C GLY A 139 -0.32 -1.85 -7.79
N PRO A 140 -0.33 -2.79 -8.77
CA PRO A 140 0.46 -2.67 -10.00
C PRO A 140 -0.12 -1.67 -11.01
N TYR A 141 -1.17 -0.93 -10.65
CA TYR A 141 -1.87 -0.05 -11.57
C TYR A 141 -1.43 1.41 -11.33
N PRO A 142 -0.75 2.05 -12.29
CA PRO A 142 -0.42 3.47 -12.20
C PRO A 142 -1.70 4.31 -12.21
N GLN A 143 -1.68 5.45 -11.50
CA GLN A 143 -2.79 6.38 -11.44
C GLN A 143 -2.38 7.67 -12.14
N SER A 144 -2.75 7.82 -13.40
CA SER A 144 -2.38 8.97 -14.26
C SER A 144 -2.83 10.30 -13.67
N ASP A 145 -4.04 10.36 -13.10
CA ASP A 145 -4.63 11.58 -12.56
C ASP A 145 -3.84 12.15 -11.37
N TYR A 146 -3.09 11.30 -10.69
CA TYR A 146 -2.23 11.65 -9.56
C TYR A 146 -0.74 11.54 -9.89
N ASN A 147 -0.40 11.22 -11.13
CA ASN A 147 0.98 10.95 -11.56
C ASN A 147 1.68 9.89 -10.66
N LEU A 148 0.92 8.91 -10.20
CA LEU A 148 1.45 7.82 -9.36
C LEU A 148 1.95 6.66 -10.22
N PRO A 149 3.19 6.18 -9.98
CA PRO A 149 3.69 4.98 -10.64
C PRO A 149 3.00 3.73 -10.11
N ALA A 150 3.11 2.64 -10.88
CA ALA A 150 2.75 1.31 -10.39
C ALA A 150 3.53 0.97 -9.12
N ASN A 151 2.91 0.22 -8.22
CA ASN A 151 3.48 -0.23 -6.96
C ASN A 151 3.97 0.89 -6.02
N ALA A 152 3.35 2.07 -6.09
CA ALA A 152 3.67 3.16 -5.18
C ALA A 152 3.29 2.81 -3.73
N VAL A 153 4.26 2.91 -2.82
CA VAL A 153 4.02 2.88 -1.37
C VAL A 153 3.63 4.28 -0.94
N LEU A 154 2.53 4.42 -0.21
CA LEU A 154 1.92 5.72 0.08
C LEU A 154 2.01 6.11 1.55
N ASP A 155 2.00 7.41 1.78
CA ASP A 155 2.03 8.07 3.08
C ASP A 155 0.87 9.07 3.16
N PHE A 156 -0.07 8.82 4.04
CA PHE A 156 -1.24 9.66 4.24
C PHE A 156 -1.20 10.31 5.63
N ASN A 157 -1.50 11.59 5.72
CA ASN A 157 -1.94 12.23 6.95
C ASN A 157 -3.44 12.50 6.83
N ILE A 158 -4.24 11.95 7.74
CA ILE A 158 -5.71 11.99 7.67
C ILE A 158 -6.25 12.54 8.97
N ARG A 159 -6.95 13.67 8.90
CA ARG A 159 -7.76 14.20 9.99
C ARG A 159 -9.21 13.78 9.79
N VAL A 160 -9.81 13.16 10.79
CA VAL A 160 -11.21 12.74 10.77
C VAL A 160 -12.07 13.81 11.41
N TYR A 161 -12.83 14.55 10.61
CA TYR A 161 -13.71 15.61 11.11
C TYR A 161 -15.06 15.10 11.56
N ASN A 162 -15.62 14.12 10.86
CA ASN A 162 -16.92 13.55 11.22
C ASN A 162 -17.01 12.06 10.82
N ILE A 163 -17.86 11.35 11.54
CA ILE A 163 -18.18 9.92 11.34
C ILE A 163 -19.69 9.80 11.36
N THR A 164 -20.27 9.16 10.34
CA THR A 164 -21.72 8.95 10.21
C THR A 164 -21.99 7.52 9.78
N ASN A 165 -22.82 6.82 10.53
CA ASN A 165 -23.29 5.45 10.27
C ASN A 165 -24.69 5.45 9.67
#